data_70c91eedcfdc243020d1ba7eb6c9b4cc
#
_entry.id   70c91eedcfdc243020d1ba7eb6c9b4cc
#
_cell.length_a   1.000
_cell.length_b   1.000
_cell.length_c   1.000
_cell.angle_alpha   90.00
_cell.angle_beta   90.00
_cell.angle_gamma   90.00
#
_symmetry.space_group_name_H-M   'P 1'
#
loop_
_entity.id
_entity.type
_entity.pdbx_description
1 polymer ?
#
loop_
_entity_poly.entity_id
_entity_poly.type
_entity_poly.pdbx_seq_one_letter_code
_entity_poly.pdbx_strand_id
1 'polypeptide(L)'
;MKEIVINKDDSNQRIDKFLIKYLKNIPPALIYKYIRKNRIKINGKKCKISYKLSEGDVLNLYINDELFLDISHNREFLESSSDLNIIYEDKNILIIDKPPGIVVHPDQNFKVDCLINRIKKYLYIKNEYKINDNTAFSPALANRIDRNTGGIVIAAKNSESLRILNNKIKNREIKKYYFCMVNGNMNKNSDILTAYIGKSKNENISKISFTEKPGYKKIVTKYTVIKETIYESLLKIELITGRKHQIRAHLSAMGHPILGDTKYGINKHNVYKKYPYQALCSYKITFDTFKEPSLLDYLSNREFQTKKIWFLDDEFFKHISKM
;
A
#
# COMPACT_ATOMS: atom_id res chain seq x y z
N MET A 1 -35.23 9.43 -1.75
CA MET A 1 -34.34 10.13 -2.71
C MET A 1 -33.19 10.76 -1.95
N LYS A 2 -31.96 10.51 -2.32
CA LYS A 2 -30.78 11.12 -1.72
C LYS A 2 -30.07 12.03 -2.73
N GLU A 3 -29.67 13.21 -2.26
CA GLU A 3 -28.89 14.17 -3.02
C GLU A 3 -27.48 14.28 -2.44
N ILE A 4 -26.47 14.33 -3.30
CA ILE A 4 -25.06 14.42 -2.94
C ILE A 4 -24.42 15.51 -3.79
N VAL A 5 -23.85 16.53 -3.16
CA VAL A 5 -23.01 17.51 -3.83
C VAL A 5 -21.58 16.98 -3.90
N ILE A 6 -21.05 16.86 -5.11
CA ILE A 6 -19.69 16.35 -5.32
C ILE A 6 -18.67 17.38 -4.84
N ASN A 7 -17.86 17.00 -3.90
CA ASN A 7 -16.77 17.82 -3.38
C ASN A 7 -15.46 17.63 -4.20
N LYS A 8 -14.43 18.40 -3.85
CA LYS A 8 -13.12 18.34 -4.51
C LYS A 8 -12.51 16.93 -4.49
N ASP A 9 -12.62 16.21 -3.38
CA ASP A 9 -12.05 14.88 -3.21
C ASP A 9 -12.77 13.80 -4.03
N ASP A 10 -14.05 13.98 -4.31
CA ASP A 10 -14.86 13.06 -5.10
C ASP A 10 -14.92 13.45 -6.58
N SER A 11 -14.41 14.62 -6.95
CA SER A 11 -14.32 15.08 -8.33
C SER A 11 -13.24 14.32 -9.15
N ASN A 12 -13.21 14.58 -10.46
CA ASN A 12 -12.21 14.04 -11.38
C ASN A 12 -12.15 12.51 -11.47
N GLN A 13 -13.18 11.79 -11.00
CA GLN A 13 -13.35 10.35 -11.20
C GLN A 13 -14.64 10.05 -11.98
N ARG A 14 -14.72 8.85 -12.55
CA ARG A 14 -15.95 8.42 -13.23
C ARG A 14 -17.06 8.15 -12.20
N ILE A 15 -18.30 8.48 -12.57
CA ILE A 15 -19.47 8.30 -11.71
C ILE A 15 -19.63 6.84 -11.24
N ASP A 16 -19.36 5.84 -12.09
CA ASP A 16 -19.44 4.44 -11.70
C ASP A 16 -18.41 4.10 -10.61
N LYS A 17 -17.21 4.65 -10.68
CA LYS A 17 -16.17 4.45 -9.69
C LYS A 17 -16.48 5.12 -8.36
N PHE A 18 -17.07 6.31 -8.41
CA PHE A 18 -17.58 7.01 -7.22
C PHE A 18 -18.67 6.16 -6.55
N LEU A 19 -19.68 5.75 -7.30
CA LEU A 19 -20.84 5.01 -6.78
C LEU A 19 -20.45 3.65 -6.19
N ILE A 20 -19.51 2.92 -6.78
CA ILE A 20 -19.00 1.65 -6.24
C ILE A 20 -18.32 1.87 -4.87
N LYS A 21 -17.65 2.99 -4.68
CA LYS A 21 -17.03 3.34 -3.38
C LYS A 21 -18.06 3.83 -2.36
N TYR A 22 -19.02 4.59 -2.83
CA TYR A 22 -20.06 5.21 -2.01
C TYR A 22 -21.11 4.19 -1.53
N LEU A 23 -21.58 3.35 -2.46
CA LEU A 23 -22.60 2.32 -2.24
C LEU A 23 -21.94 0.94 -2.09
N LYS A 24 -21.12 0.76 -1.07
CA LYS A 24 -20.22 -0.41 -0.89
C LYS A 24 -20.93 -1.75 -0.93
N ASN A 25 -22.18 -1.81 -0.47
CA ASN A 25 -22.97 -3.05 -0.37
C ASN A 25 -23.81 -3.34 -1.60
N ILE A 26 -23.77 -2.47 -2.62
CA ILE A 26 -24.52 -2.68 -3.86
C ILE A 26 -23.61 -3.32 -4.91
N PRO A 27 -24.00 -4.47 -5.48
CA PRO A 27 -23.23 -5.08 -6.57
C PRO A 27 -23.05 -4.10 -7.74
N PRO A 28 -21.85 -3.99 -8.35
CA PRO A 28 -21.59 -3.08 -9.47
C PRO A 28 -22.59 -3.22 -10.63
N ALA A 29 -23.05 -4.44 -10.93
CA ALA A 29 -24.04 -4.70 -11.95
C ALA A 29 -25.38 -3.96 -11.70
N LEU A 30 -25.79 -3.83 -10.43
CA LEU A 30 -27.00 -3.11 -10.04
C LEU A 30 -26.80 -1.60 -10.15
N ILE A 31 -25.62 -1.09 -9.80
CA ILE A 31 -25.25 0.33 -10.01
C ILE A 31 -25.36 0.68 -11.50
N TYR A 32 -24.79 -0.13 -12.39
CA TYR A 32 -24.87 0.07 -13.84
C TYR A 32 -26.33 0.03 -14.34
N LYS A 33 -27.17 -0.87 -13.77
CA LYS A 33 -28.61 -0.93 -14.09
C LYS A 33 -29.33 0.34 -13.67
N TYR A 34 -29.03 0.91 -12.50
CA TYR A 34 -29.63 2.17 -12.02
C TYR A 34 -29.25 3.36 -12.87
N ILE A 35 -27.99 3.47 -13.31
CA ILE A 35 -27.56 4.53 -14.25
C ILE A 35 -28.32 4.41 -15.57
N ARG A 36 -28.38 3.20 -16.17
CA ARG A 36 -29.10 2.96 -17.43
C ARG A 36 -30.61 3.23 -17.35
N LYS A 37 -31.23 2.94 -16.20
CA LYS A 37 -32.66 3.19 -15.97
C LYS A 37 -32.97 4.62 -15.50
N ASN A 38 -31.99 5.54 -15.57
CA ASN A 38 -32.09 6.94 -15.15
C ASN A 38 -32.54 7.13 -13.67
N ARG A 39 -32.30 6.14 -12.83
CA ARG A 39 -32.48 6.26 -11.37
C ARG A 39 -31.32 6.98 -10.69
N ILE A 40 -30.28 7.31 -11.45
CA ILE A 40 -29.16 8.13 -11.05
C ILE A 40 -29.00 9.22 -12.07
N LYS A 41 -29.04 10.47 -11.61
CA LYS A 41 -28.94 11.67 -12.44
C LYS A 41 -27.84 12.59 -11.94
N ILE A 42 -27.27 13.40 -12.84
CA ILE A 42 -26.33 14.48 -12.52
C ILE A 42 -26.97 15.78 -12.94
N ASN A 43 -27.05 16.76 -12.01
CA ASN A 43 -27.66 18.07 -12.24
C ASN A 43 -29.07 17.96 -12.87
N GLY A 44 -29.87 17.00 -12.36
CA GLY A 44 -31.22 16.70 -12.85
C GLY A 44 -31.29 15.95 -14.19
N LYS A 45 -30.17 15.73 -14.89
CA LYS A 45 -30.11 15.13 -16.24
C LYS A 45 -29.59 13.69 -16.21
N LYS A 46 -29.92 12.93 -17.24
CA LYS A 46 -29.36 11.59 -17.50
C LYS A 46 -27.84 11.66 -17.64
N CYS A 47 -27.13 10.68 -17.13
CA CYS A 47 -25.69 10.59 -17.28
C CYS A 47 -25.25 9.26 -17.90
N LYS A 48 -24.09 9.26 -18.56
CA LYS A 48 -23.40 8.04 -19.02
C LYS A 48 -22.57 7.44 -17.89
N ILE A 49 -22.38 6.13 -17.90
CA ILE A 49 -21.51 5.40 -16.92
C ILE A 49 -20.08 5.99 -16.87
N SER A 50 -19.59 6.50 -18.01
CA SER A 50 -18.27 7.10 -18.13
C SER A 50 -18.21 8.58 -17.75
N TYR A 51 -19.33 9.18 -17.32
CA TYR A 51 -19.37 10.60 -16.94
C TYR A 51 -18.31 10.86 -15.86
N LYS A 52 -17.50 11.89 -16.06
CA LYS A 52 -16.45 12.31 -15.13
C LYS A 52 -17.00 13.42 -14.25
N LEU A 53 -17.09 13.15 -12.95
CA LEU A 53 -17.65 14.07 -11.97
C LEU A 53 -16.79 15.33 -11.87
N SER A 54 -17.46 16.49 -11.79
CA SER A 54 -16.87 17.79 -11.48
C SER A 54 -17.24 18.21 -10.06
N GLU A 55 -16.41 19.03 -9.44
CA GLU A 55 -16.75 19.67 -8.17
C GLU A 55 -18.00 20.53 -8.34
N GLY A 56 -18.92 20.45 -7.38
CA GLY A 56 -20.22 21.13 -7.45
C GLY A 56 -21.31 20.37 -8.21
N ASP A 57 -21.02 19.25 -8.93
CA ASP A 57 -22.06 18.44 -9.52
C ASP A 57 -23.05 17.93 -8.44
N VAL A 58 -24.33 18.01 -8.74
CA VAL A 58 -25.40 17.51 -7.88
C VAL A 58 -25.83 16.12 -8.37
N LEU A 59 -25.53 15.11 -7.59
CA LEU A 59 -25.88 13.71 -7.85
C LEU A 59 -27.20 13.36 -7.18
N ASN A 60 -28.23 13.05 -7.95
CA ASN A 60 -29.54 12.65 -7.45
C ASN A 60 -29.69 11.11 -7.56
N LEU A 61 -29.92 10.45 -6.43
CA LEU A 61 -30.08 9.00 -6.32
C LEU A 61 -31.55 8.65 -6.02
N TYR A 62 -32.26 8.15 -7.04
CA TYR A 62 -33.64 7.65 -6.95
C TYR A 62 -33.63 6.12 -6.70
N ILE A 63 -33.01 5.70 -5.60
CA ILE A 63 -32.89 4.30 -5.19
C ILE A 63 -33.48 4.12 -3.78
N ASN A 64 -33.78 2.86 -3.39
CA ASN A 64 -34.40 2.57 -2.09
C ASN A 64 -33.50 3.04 -0.94
N ASP A 65 -34.08 3.68 0.06
CA ASP A 65 -33.38 4.24 1.23
C ASP A 65 -32.72 3.15 2.08
N GLU A 66 -33.25 1.92 2.10
CA GLU A 66 -32.62 0.77 2.77
C GLU A 66 -31.20 0.47 2.28
N LEU A 67 -30.89 0.81 1.03
CA LEU A 67 -29.55 0.63 0.45
C LEU A 67 -28.52 1.64 0.99
N PHE A 68 -28.97 2.67 1.71
CA PHE A 68 -28.12 3.64 2.39
C PHE A 68 -27.92 3.32 3.89
N LEU A 69 -28.73 2.43 4.48
CA LEU A 69 -28.73 2.16 5.92
C LEU A 69 -27.44 1.47 6.41
N ASP A 70 -26.65 0.91 5.52
CA ASP A 70 -25.45 0.15 5.86
C ASP A 70 -24.16 1.00 5.86
N ILE A 71 -24.29 2.32 5.91
CA ILE A 71 -23.16 3.26 6.06
C ILE A 71 -22.53 3.17 7.48
N SER A 72 -23.21 2.49 8.42
CA SER A 72 -22.72 2.29 9.79
C SER A 72 -21.40 1.52 9.89
N HIS A 73 -21.09 0.65 8.92
CA HIS A 73 -19.80 -0.10 8.86
C HIS A 73 -18.56 0.78 8.62
N ASN A 74 -18.73 2.07 8.37
CA ASN A 74 -17.61 3.01 8.28
C ASN A 74 -16.99 3.38 9.64
N ARG A 75 -17.49 2.83 10.75
CA ARG A 75 -17.03 3.16 12.11
C ARG A 75 -16.10 2.14 12.75
N GLU A 76 -15.91 0.97 12.13
CA GLU A 76 -15.03 -0.09 12.67
C GLU A 76 -13.60 0.39 12.99
N PHE A 77 -13.10 1.39 12.25
CA PHE A 77 -11.79 1.97 12.53
C PHE A 77 -11.70 2.66 13.91
N LEU A 78 -12.83 3.07 14.52
CA LEU A 78 -12.85 3.67 15.85
C LEU A 78 -12.45 2.69 16.96
N GLU A 79 -12.57 1.38 16.71
CA GLU A 79 -12.17 0.32 17.63
C GLU A 79 -10.68 -0.05 17.50
N SER A 80 -9.99 0.42 16.44
CA SER A 80 -8.55 0.16 16.26
C SER A 80 -7.71 1.00 17.23
N SER A 81 -6.42 0.69 17.39
CA SER A 81 -5.46 1.62 18.00
C SER A 81 -5.31 2.89 17.14
N SER A 82 -4.88 4.00 17.74
CA SER A 82 -4.44 5.21 17.03
C SER A 82 -2.92 5.37 17.04
N ASP A 83 -2.17 4.40 17.61
CA ASP A 83 -0.73 4.48 17.74
C ASP A 83 -0.05 4.32 16.38
N LEU A 84 0.71 5.31 15.98
CA LEU A 84 1.45 5.37 14.74
C LEU A 84 2.86 5.92 14.97
N ASN A 85 3.86 5.23 14.42
CA ASN A 85 5.22 5.76 14.35
C ASN A 85 5.33 6.65 13.11
N ILE A 86 5.06 7.95 13.27
CA ILE A 86 5.05 8.92 12.18
C ILE A 86 6.47 9.38 11.89
N ILE A 87 6.89 9.27 10.62
CA ILE A 87 8.16 9.79 10.10
C ILE A 87 7.97 11.23 9.58
N TYR A 88 6.86 11.45 8.87
CA TYR A 88 6.52 12.74 8.28
C TYR A 88 5.00 12.87 8.13
N GLU A 89 4.51 14.07 8.35
CA GLU A 89 3.11 14.42 8.16
C GLU A 89 2.97 15.85 7.66
N ASP A 90 2.04 16.05 6.71
CA ASP A 90 1.56 17.36 6.28
C ASP A 90 0.06 17.30 5.95
N LYS A 91 -0.48 18.35 5.31
CA LYS A 91 -1.90 18.42 4.90
C LYS A 91 -2.29 17.38 3.83
N ASN A 92 -1.33 16.79 3.12
CA ASN A 92 -1.55 15.96 1.94
C ASN A 92 -1.25 14.49 2.19
N ILE A 93 -0.18 14.20 2.94
CA ILE A 93 0.34 12.84 3.13
C ILE A 93 0.73 12.56 4.58
N LEU A 94 0.85 11.26 4.87
CA LEU A 94 1.39 10.73 6.10
C LEU A 94 2.37 9.60 5.75
N ILE A 95 3.61 9.68 6.24
CA ILE A 95 4.65 8.65 6.09
C ILE A 95 4.85 7.99 7.44
N ILE A 96 4.67 6.68 7.50
CA ILE A 96 4.59 5.90 8.74
C ILE A 96 5.63 4.80 8.70
N ASP A 97 6.31 4.58 9.82
CA ASP A 97 7.13 3.39 10.07
C ASP A 97 6.24 2.30 10.69
N LYS A 98 5.74 1.39 9.86
CA LYS A 98 4.87 0.29 10.30
C LYS A 98 5.71 -0.78 11.02
N PRO A 99 5.44 -1.14 12.27
CA PRO A 99 6.10 -2.28 12.89
C PRO A 99 5.71 -3.60 12.20
N PRO A 100 6.56 -4.66 12.28
CA PRO A 100 6.16 -6.00 11.87
C PRO A 100 4.97 -6.50 12.70
N GLY A 101 4.19 -7.44 12.16
CA GLY A 101 3.00 -8.01 12.82
C GLY A 101 1.69 -7.35 12.44
N ILE A 102 1.69 -6.06 12.05
CA ILE A 102 0.48 -5.30 11.67
C ILE A 102 0.19 -5.47 10.18
N VAL A 103 -1.05 -5.84 9.84
CA VAL A 103 -1.54 -5.86 8.45
C VAL A 103 -1.81 -4.44 7.95
N VAL A 104 -1.63 -4.19 6.66
CA VAL A 104 -1.86 -2.84 6.09
C VAL A 104 -3.34 -2.56 5.81
N HIS A 105 -4.11 -3.57 5.44
CA HIS A 105 -5.56 -3.51 5.22
C HIS A 105 -6.26 -4.63 5.96
N PRO A 106 -7.57 -4.50 6.26
CA PRO A 106 -8.33 -5.58 6.84
C PRO A 106 -8.20 -6.88 6.03
N ASP A 107 -8.10 -8.00 6.72
CA ASP A 107 -8.15 -9.35 6.15
C ASP A 107 -9.07 -10.25 6.99
N GLN A 108 -9.15 -11.54 6.64
CA GLN A 108 -10.04 -12.48 7.34
C GLN A 108 -9.76 -12.61 8.84
N ASN A 109 -8.49 -12.47 9.24
CA ASN A 109 -8.04 -12.65 10.63
C ASN A 109 -7.92 -11.33 11.42
N PHE A 110 -7.71 -10.21 10.71
CA PHE A 110 -7.48 -8.89 11.29
C PHE A 110 -8.44 -7.88 10.62
N LYS A 111 -9.69 -7.87 11.10
CA LYS A 111 -10.75 -7.03 10.51
C LYS A 111 -10.65 -5.58 10.98
N VAL A 112 -10.38 -5.36 12.26
CA VAL A 112 -10.45 -4.05 12.90
C VAL A 112 -9.07 -3.40 13.01
N ASP A 113 -8.11 -4.01 13.74
CA ASP A 113 -6.82 -3.41 13.97
C ASP A 113 -5.83 -3.67 12.84
N CYS A 114 -5.80 -2.74 11.89
CA CYS A 114 -4.89 -2.72 10.76
C CYS A 114 -4.40 -1.28 10.50
N LEU A 115 -3.30 -1.14 9.76
CA LEU A 115 -2.66 0.17 9.58
C LEU A 115 -3.61 1.23 9.03
N ILE A 116 -4.43 0.92 8.03
CA ILE A 116 -5.35 1.90 7.45
C ILE A 116 -6.42 2.36 8.44
N ASN A 117 -6.90 1.48 9.33
CA ASN A 117 -7.87 1.83 10.34
C ASN A 117 -7.22 2.67 11.46
N ARG A 118 -5.99 2.37 11.85
CA ARG A 118 -5.21 3.21 12.78
C ARG A 118 -5.03 4.62 12.24
N ILE A 119 -4.69 4.76 10.95
CA ILE A 119 -4.55 6.06 10.27
C ILE A 119 -5.87 6.83 10.29
N LYS A 120 -6.98 6.17 9.92
CA LYS A 120 -8.30 6.81 9.95
C LYS A 120 -8.68 7.30 11.33
N LYS A 121 -8.45 6.48 12.37
CA LYS A 121 -8.71 6.88 13.75
C LYS A 121 -7.83 8.05 14.19
N TYR A 122 -6.54 8.00 13.89
CA TYR A 122 -5.62 9.08 14.16
C TYR A 122 -6.07 10.40 13.53
N LEU A 123 -6.39 10.39 12.23
CA LEU A 123 -6.87 11.57 11.52
C LEU A 123 -8.27 12.04 11.98
N TYR A 124 -9.12 11.10 12.41
CA TYR A 124 -10.43 11.43 13.00
C TYR A 124 -10.28 12.17 14.33
N ILE A 125 -9.39 11.70 15.21
CA ILE A 125 -9.08 12.38 16.49
C ILE A 125 -8.53 13.79 16.25
N LYS A 126 -7.72 13.97 15.18
CA LYS A 126 -7.18 15.27 14.76
C LYS A 126 -8.18 16.18 14.05
N ASN A 127 -9.43 15.74 13.84
CA ASN A 127 -10.44 16.42 13.01
C ASN A 127 -10.03 16.64 11.53
N GLU A 128 -9.06 15.88 11.03
CA GLU A 128 -8.60 15.90 9.63
C GLU A 128 -9.30 14.85 8.75
N TYR A 129 -10.02 13.91 9.35
CA TYR A 129 -10.91 12.97 8.70
C TYR A 129 -12.26 12.96 9.39
N LYS A 130 -13.34 13.16 8.64
CA LYS A 130 -14.71 13.14 9.16
C LYS A 130 -15.47 11.97 8.56
N ILE A 131 -16.26 11.28 9.37
CA ILE A 131 -17.26 10.33 8.89
C ILE A 131 -18.37 11.17 8.29
N ASN A 132 -18.40 11.28 6.97
CA ASN A 132 -19.38 12.08 6.26
C ASN A 132 -20.11 11.20 5.25
N ASP A 133 -21.45 11.21 5.32
CA ASP A 133 -22.31 10.45 4.41
C ASP A 133 -22.28 11.00 2.97
N ASN A 134 -21.67 12.16 2.76
CA ASN A 134 -21.64 12.84 1.45
C ASN A 134 -20.31 12.73 0.73
N THR A 135 -19.34 11.95 1.23
CA THR A 135 -18.05 11.73 0.53
C THR A 135 -17.73 10.24 0.38
N ALA A 136 -17.21 9.87 -0.77
CA ALA A 136 -16.69 8.53 -1.02
C ALA A 136 -15.20 8.41 -0.73
N PHE A 137 -14.47 9.52 -0.60
CA PHE A 137 -13.05 9.47 -0.29
C PHE A 137 -12.83 9.14 1.20
N SER A 138 -11.82 8.35 1.44
CA SER A 138 -11.29 8.02 2.77
C SER A 138 -9.77 7.94 2.65
N PRO A 139 -9.01 8.31 3.70
CA PRO A 139 -7.56 8.15 3.72
C PRO A 139 -7.14 6.78 3.20
N ALA A 140 -6.12 6.74 2.34
CA ALA A 140 -5.75 5.53 1.62
C ALA A 140 -4.24 5.36 1.49
N LEU A 141 -3.78 4.10 1.45
CA LEU A 141 -2.37 3.78 1.32
C LEU A 141 -1.94 3.82 -0.15
N ALA A 142 -0.82 4.49 -0.44
CA ALA A 142 -0.22 4.52 -1.77
C ALA A 142 0.67 3.30 -2.05
N ASN A 143 1.24 2.66 -1.01
CA ASN A 143 2.01 1.43 -1.13
C ASN A 143 1.60 0.42 -0.05
N ARG A 144 2.07 -0.81 -0.21
CA ARG A 144 1.82 -1.91 0.73
C ARG A 144 3.12 -2.65 1.02
N ILE A 145 3.26 -3.09 2.26
CA ILE A 145 4.26 -4.07 2.69
C ILE A 145 3.52 -5.24 3.37
N ASP A 146 4.18 -6.37 3.50
CA ASP A 146 3.58 -7.57 4.11
C ASP A 146 3.34 -7.36 5.62
N ARG A 147 2.45 -8.17 6.23
CA ARG A 147 2.14 -8.11 7.66
C ARG A 147 3.40 -8.07 8.51
N ASN A 148 4.30 -9.03 8.30
CA ASN A 148 5.50 -9.21 9.09
C ASN A 148 6.74 -8.45 8.54
N THR A 149 6.57 -7.62 7.51
CA THR A 149 7.59 -6.66 7.04
C THR A 149 7.41 -5.36 7.79
N GLY A 150 8.47 -4.85 8.40
CA GLY A 150 8.52 -3.52 9.00
C GLY A 150 8.84 -2.43 7.98
N GLY A 151 8.64 -1.17 8.37
CA GLY A 151 9.12 -0.01 7.63
C GLY A 151 8.06 0.82 6.93
N ILE A 152 8.47 1.58 5.93
CA ILE A 152 7.76 2.74 5.43
C ILE A 152 6.52 2.41 4.61
N VAL A 153 5.40 3.02 5.01
CA VAL A 153 4.15 3.07 4.27
C VAL A 153 3.71 4.52 4.12
N ILE A 154 3.27 4.89 2.91
CA ILE A 154 2.77 6.22 2.56
C ILE A 154 1.24 6.16 2.52
N ALA A 155 0.59 7.06 3.22
CA ALA A 155 -0.85 7.30 3.14
C ALA A 155 -1.13 8.68 2.55
N ALA A 156 -2.18 8.77 1.74
CA ALA A 156 -2.73 10.01 1.24
C ALA A 156 -3.91 10.45 2.10
N LYS A 157 -3.95 11.73 2.47
CA LYS A 157 -5.03 12.36 3.25
C LYS A 157 -6.16 12.90 2.36
N ASN A 158 -5.91 13.06 1.05
CA ASN A 158 -6.89 13.51 0.05
C ASN A 158 -6.74 12.73 -1.27
N SER A 159 -7.77 12.80 -2.10
CA SER A 159 -7.84 12.00 -3.34
C SER A 159 -6.83 12.45 -4.40
N GLU A 160 -6.52 13.73 -4.45
CA GLU A 160 -5.55 14.31 -5.38
C GLU A 160 -4.14 13.76 -5.09
N SER A 161 -3.73 13.80 -3.82
CA SER A 161 -2.45 13.24 -3.37
C SER A 161 -2.35 11.75 -3.63
N LEU A 162 -3.45 10.99 -3.43
CA LEU A 162 -3.48 9.56 -3.75
C LEU A 162 -3.23 9.29 -5.24
N ARG A 163 -3.85 10.07 -6.12
CA ARG A 163 -3.67 9.95 -7.58
C ARG A 163 -2.23 10.26 -7.99
N ILE A 164 -1.67 11.35 -7.44
CA ILE A 164 -0.29 11.75 -7.70
C ILE A 164 0.67 10.67 -7.21
N LEU A 165 0.58 10.22 -5.96
CA LEU A 165 1.44 9.18 -5.41
C LEU A 165 1.39 7.88 -6.23
N ASN A 166 0.19 7.43 -6.61
CA ASN A 166 0.03 6.24 -7.44
C ASN A 166 0.68 6.39 -8.81
N ASN A 167 0.57 7.57 -9.43
CA ASN A 167 1.22 7.88 -10.72
C ASN A 167 2.74 7.91 -10.57
N LYS A 168 3.27 8.60 -9.54
CA LYS A 168 4.71 8.69 -9.26
C LYS A 168 5.33 7.32 -8.95
N ILE A 169 4.62 6.45 -8.20
CA ILE A 169 5.03 5.05 -7.96
C ILE A 169 5.03 4.25 -9.26
N LYS A 170 3.99 4.38 -10.10
CA LYS A 170 3.90 3.71 -11.40
C LYS A 170 5.03 4.11 -12.32
N ASN A 171 5.39 5.38 -12.35
CA ASN A 171 6.45 5.95 -13.17
C ASN A 171 7.85 5.77 -12.58
N ARG A 172 7.97 5.11 -11.39
CA ARG A 172 9.23 4.89 -10.68
C ARG A 172 9.93 6.16 -10.22
N GLU A 173 9.18 7.24 -10.01
CA GLU A 173 9.64 8.49 -9.44
C GLU A 173 9.69 8.45 -7.90
N ILE A 174 9.19 7.35 -7.30
CA ILE A 174 9.33 7.04 -5.88
C ILE A 174 10.05 5.69 -5.76
N LYS A 175 11.32 5.73 -5.33
CA LYS A 175 12.15 4.55 -5.12
C LYS A 175 11.99 4.02 -3.70
N LYS A 176 12.11 2.72 -3.54
CA LYS A 176 11.93 2.02 -2.27
C LYS A 176 13.15 1.14 -1.99
N TYR A 177 13.73 1.34 -0.82
CA TYR A 177 14.90 0.59 -0.38
C TYR A 177 14.57 -0.22 0.85
N TYR A 178 15.11 -1.45 0.85
CA TYR A 178 14.92 -2.39 1.96
C TYR A 178 16.26 -2.85 2.48
N PHE A 179 16.30 -3.21 3.76
CA PHE A 179 17.30 -4.11 4.29
C PHE A 179 16.68 -5.47 4.57
N CYS A 180 17.42 -6.53 4.32
CA CYS A 180 17.04 -7.89 4.73
C CYS A 180 18.26 -8.72 5.10
N MET A 181 18.06 -9.67 6.05
CA MET A 181 19.01 -10.72 6.36
C MET A 181 18.60 -11.98 5.62
N VAL A 182 19.53 -12.57 4.90
CA VAL A 182 19.32 -13.83 4.14
C VAL A 182 20.24 -14.93 4.64
N ASN A 183 19.84 -16.18 4.38
CA ASN A 183 20.63 -17.34 4.68
C ASN A 183 21.77 -17.50 3.66
N GLY A 184 22.99 -17.75 4.15
CA GLY A 184 24.20 -17.97 3.36
C GLY A 184 24.77 -16.69 2.74
N ASN A 185 25.86 -16.86 2.00
CA ASN A 185 26.59 -15.80 1.33
C ASN A 185 26.15 -15.66 -0.12
N MET A 186 26.04 -14.43 -0.59
CA MET A 186 25.67 -14.15 -1.98
C MET A 186 26.86 -14.41 -2.92
N ASN A 187 26.60 -14.94 -4.12
CA ASN A 187 27.65 -15.22 -5.12
C ASN A 187 28.33 -13.95 -5.66
N LYS A 188 27.69 -12.79 -5.53
CA LYS A 188 28.19 -11.48 -5.98
C LYS A 188 27.87 -10.42 -4.95
N ASN A 189 28.76 -9.45 -4.81
CA ASN A 189 28.56 -8.32 -3.91
C ASN A 189 27.38 -7.40 -4.32
N SER A 190 27.00 -7.41 -5.59
CA SER A 190 25.79 -6.73 -6.09
C SER A 190 25.33 -7.36 -7.39
N ASP A 191 24.01 -7.38 -7.61
CA ASP A 191 23.43 -7.84 -8.88
C ASP A 191 22.04 -7.26 -9.10
N ILE A 192 21.56 -7.33 -10.35
CA ILE A 192 20.19 -6.98 -10.75
C ILE A 192 19.49 -8.28 -11.17
N LEU A 193 18.72 -8.83 -10.27
CA LEU A 193 17.95 -10.05 -10.47
C LEU A 193 16.71 -9.78 -11.31
N THR A 194 16.53 -10.55 -12.38
CA THR A 194 15.32 -10.52 -13.21
C THR A 194 14.68 -11.90 -13.23
N ALA A 195 13.37 -11.95 -13.00
CA ALA A 195 12.56 -13.17 -13.06
C ALA A 195 11.11 -12.84 -13.36
N TYR A 196 10.23 -13.82 -13.29
CA TYR A 196 8.78 -13.68 -13.47
C TYR A 196 8.06 -14.24 -12.24
N ILE A 197 7.03 -13.54 -11.77
CA ILE A 197 6.26 -13.89 -10.58
C ILE A 197 4.81 -14.17 -10.93
N GLY A 198 4.28 -15.29 -10.46
CA GLY A 198 2.89 -15.70 -10.59
C GLY A 198 2.26 -16.08 -9.26
N LYS A 199 0.95 -16.25 -9.23
CA LYS A 199 0.21 -16.74 -8.06
C LYS A 199 0.20 -18.28 -8.07
N SER A 200 0.36 -18.91 -6.91
CA SER A 200 -0.02 -20.31 -6.73
C SER A 200 -1.56 -20.43 -6.74
N LYS A 201 -2.10 -21.49 -7.36
CA LYS A 201 -3.55 -21.69 -7.43
C LYS A 201 -4.16 -21.99 -6.05
N ASN A 202 -3.45 -22.70 -5.20
CA ASN A 202 -3.99 -23.28 -3.94
C ASN A 202 -3.36 -22.68 -2.67
N GLU A 203 -2.40 -21.77 -2.78
CA GLU A 203 -1.67 -21.23 -1.64
C GLU A 203 -1.53 -19.72 -1.76
N ASN A 204 -1.53 -19.01 -0.64
CA ASN A 204 -1.26 -17.58 -0.58
C ASN A 204 0.25 -17.27 -0.76
N ILE A 205 0.89 -17.95 -1.72
CA ILE A 205 2.33 -17.91 -2.05
C ILE A 205 2.49 -17.42 -3.49
N SER A 206 3.55 -16.67 -3.74
CA SER A 206 3.99 -16.30 -5.09
C SER A 206 5.03 -17.29 -5.58
N LYS A 207 4.93 -17.74 -6.83
CA LYS A 207 5.90 -18.64 -7.48
C LYS A 207 6.79 -17.85 -8.43
N ILE A 208 8.08 -18.20 -8.46
CA ILE A 208 9.08 -17.58 -9.34
C ILE A 208 9.34 -18.52 -10.53
N SER A 209 9.57 -17.91 -11.68
CA SER A 209 10.11 -18.56 -12.87
C SER A 209 11.21 -17.68 -13.45
N PHE A 210 12.33 -18.28 -13.84
CA PHE A 210 13.43 -17.56 -14.51
C PHE A 210 13.20 -17.42 -16.02
N THR A 211 12.19 -18.09 -16.56
CA THR A 211 11.70 -17.93 -17.93
C THR A 211 10.30 -17.34 -17.93
N GLU A 212 9.95 -16.63 -18.99
CA GLU A 212 8.60 -16.08 -19.15
C GLU A 212 7.55 -17.19 -19.19
N LYS A 213 6.43 -16.98 -18.50
CA LYS A 213 5.27 -17.90 -18.46
C LYS A 213 3.97 -17.13 -18.58
N PRO A 214 2.94 -17.70 -19.24
CA PRO A 214 1.62 -17.10 -19.31
C PRO A 214 1.07 -16.75 -17.91
N GLY A 215 0.57 -15.51 -17.74
CA GLY A 215 0.03 -15.02 -16.48
C GLY A 215 1.05 -14.58 -15.42
N TYR A 216 2.34 -14.81 -15.64
CA TYR A 216 3.42 -14.29 -14.79
C TYR A 216 3.78 -12.87 -15.18
N LYS A 217 4.26 -12.08 -14.22
CA LYS A 217 4.69 -10.69 -14.42
C LYS A 217 6.17 -10.56 -14.18
N LYS A 218 6.87 -9.86 -15.06
CA LYS A 218 8.31 -9.57 -14.91
C LYS A 218 8.55 -8.82 -13.61
N ILE A 219 9.59 -9.23 -12.88
CA ILE A 219 10.09 -8.60 -11.65
C ILE A 219 11.56 -8.29 -11.78
N VAL A 220 11.98 -7.19 -11.14
CA VAL A 220 13.37 -6.76 -11.09
C VAL A 220 13.67 -6.33 -9.66
N THR A 221 14.72 -6.93 -9.08
CA THR A 221 15.19 -6.67 -7.71
C THR A 221 16.70 -6.44 -7.78
N LYS A 222 17.18 -5.27 -7.38
CA LYS A 222 18.60 -5.00 -7.28
C LYS A 222 19.04 -5.16 -5.83
N TYR A 223 20.16 -5.83 -5.60
CA TYR A 223 20.74 -5.95 -4.27
C TYR A 223 22.21 -5.52 -4.24
N THR A 224 22.66 -5.16 -3.04
CA THR A 224 24.05 -4.94 -2.69
C THR A 224 24.28 -5.56 -1.32
N VAL A 225 25.34 -6.35 -1.19
CA VAL A 225 25.77 -6.94 0.09
C VAL A 225 26.41 -5.84 0.94
N ILE A 226 25.94 -5.69 2.16
CA ILE A 226 26.45 -4.72 3.13
C ILE A 226 27.40 -5.37 4.12
N LYS A 227 27.06 -6.58 4.56
CA LYS A 227 27.88 -7.36 5.49
C LYS A 227 27.56 -8.84 5.32
N GLU A 228 28.58 -9.68 5.46
CA GLU A 228 28.45 -11.13 5.45
C GLU A 228 29.11 -11.76 6.68
N THR A 229 28.56 -12.89 7.08
CA THR A 229 29.15 -13.84 8.02
C THR A 229 29.20 -15.19 7.31
N ILE A 230 29.70 -16.25 7.96
CA ILE A 230 29.74 -17.60 7.38
C ILE A 230 28.32 -18.12 7.04
N TYR A 231 27.26 -17.65 7.75
CA TYR A 231 25.92 -18.23 7.65
C TYR A 231 24.86 -17.29 7.13
N GLU A 232 25.11 -15.99 7.12
CA GLU A 232 24.07 -14.99 6.79
C GLU A 232 24.67 -13.74 6.13
N SER A 233 23.90 -13.13 5.24
CA SER A 233 24.25 -11.86 4.59
C SER A 233 23.20 -10.79 4.83
N LEU A 234 23.64 -9.57 5.12
CA LEU A 234 22.81 -8.37 5.14
C LEU A 234 22.83 -7.73 3.75
N LEU A 235 21.65 -7.62 3.16
CA LEU A 235 21.46 -7.05 1.83
C LEU A 235 20.72 -5.71 1.91
N LYS A 236 21.21 -4.72 1.15
CA LYS A 236 20.47 -3.52 0.75
C LYS A 236 19.78 -3.81 -0.58
N ILE A 237 18.47 -3.69 -0.61
CA ILE A 237 17.63 -3.98 -1.77
C ILE A 237 17.08 -2.68 -2.34
N GLU A 238 17.20 -2.46 -3.65
CA GLU A 238 16.43 -1.49 -4.40
C GLU A 238 15.30 -2.22 -5.13
N LEU A 239 14.05 -1.91 -4.76
CA LEU A 239 12.88 -2.59 -5.32
C LEU A 239 12.38 -1.88 -6.57
N ILE A 240 12.86 -2.31 -7.74
CA ILE A 240 12.54 -1.70 -9.05
C ILE A 240 11.08 -1.97 -9.44
N THR A 241 10.59 -3.19 -9.23
CA THR A 241 9.18 -3.56 -9.38
C THR A 241 8.61 -3.97 -8.01
N GLY A 242 7.32 -3.75 -7.76
CA GLY A 242 6.68 -4.05 -6.47
C GLY A 242 5.53 -5.03 -6.62
N ARG A 243 5.80 -6.34 -6.64
CA ARG A 243 4.78 -7.40 -6.64
C ARG A 243 4.67 -8.03 -5.26
N LYS A 244 3.50 -8.66 -5.00
CA LYS A 244 3.24 -9.35 -3.72
C LYS A 244 4.36 -10.33 -3.42
N HIS A 245 4.94 -10.26 -2.22
CA HIS A 245 6.03 -11.09 -1.72
C HIS A 245 7.30 -11.09 -2.61
N GLN A 246 7.50 -10.10 -3.50
CA GLN A 246 8.55 -10.16 -4.52
C GLN A 246 9.93 -10.45 -3.94
N ILE A 247 10.44 -9.65 -3.00
CA ILE A 247 11.79 -9.81 -2.43
C ILE A 247 11.93 -11.21 -1.83
N ARG A 248 10.94 -11.63 -1.03
CA ARG A 248 10.91 -12.90 -0.32
C ARG A 248 10.98 -14.11 -1.26
N ALA A 249 10.08 -14.13 -2.25
CA ALA A 249 10.02 -15.21 -3.24
C ALA A 249 11.24 -15.22 -4.15
N HIS A 250 11.75 -14.04 -4.55
CA HIS A 250 12.88 -13.93 -5.47
C HIS A 250 14.16 -14.43 -4.83
N LEU A 251 14.50 -13.94 -3.62
CA LEU A 251 15.71 -14.38 -2.90
C LEU A 251 15.63 -15.86 -2.50
N SER A 252 14.46 -16.36 -2.10
CA SER A 252 14.28 -17.79 -1.83
C SER A 252 14.51 -18.66 -3.08
N ALA A 253 14.03 -18.22 -4.26
CA ALA A 253 14.25 -18.93 -5.52
C ALA A 253 15.73 -18.91 -5.96
N MET A 254 16.51 -17.95 -5.47
CA MET A 254 17.96 -17.88 -5.69
C MET A 254 18.76 -18.72 -4.67
N GLY A 255 18.10 -19.42 -3.73
CA GLY A 255 18.75 -20.21 -2.70
C GLY A 255 19.10 -19.45 -1.41
N HIS A 256 18.76 -18.16 -1.34
CA HIS A 256 19.02 -17.26 -0.21
C HIS A 256 17.73 -16.74 0.46
N PRO A 257 16.93 -17.62 1.11
CA PRO A 257 15.69 -17.18 1.76
C PRO A 257 15.96 -16.21 2.90
N ILE A 258 15.01 -15.31 3.14
CA ILE A 258 15.08 -14.35 4.22
C ILE A 258 14.94 -15.06 5.57
N LEU A 259 15.77 -14.70 6.54
CA LEU A 259 15.72 -15.26 7.88
C LEU A 259 14.40 -14.90 8.58
N GLY A 260 13.81 -15.87 9.29
CA GLY A 260 12.51 -15.73 9.93
C GLY A 260 11.30 -15.75 8.99
N ASP A 261 11.50 -16.01 7.68
CA ASP A 261 10.40 -16.13 6.73
C ASP A 261 9.73 -17.50 6.80
N THR A 262 8.53 -17.55 7.37
CA THR A 262 7.75 -18.79 7.55
C THR A 262 7.12 -19.33 6.27
N LYS A 263 7.07 -18.54 5.18
CA LYS A 263 6.47 -18.95 3.89
C LYS A 263 7.49 -19.41 2.86
N TYR A 264 8.65 -18.76 2.83
CA TYR A 264 9.69 -18.96 1.83
C TYR A 264 11.01 -19.46 2.43
N GLY A 265 11.10 -19.58 3.76
CA GLY A 265 12.29 -20.07 4.46
C GLY A 265 12.57 -21.56 4.26
N ILE A 266 13.79 -21.99 4.53
CA ILE A 266 14.24 -23.38 4.39
C ILE A 266 13.48 -24.31 5.34
N ASN A 267 13.24 -23.88 6.59
CA ASN A 267 12.54 -24.63 7.62
C ASN A 267 11.26 -23.88 8.03
N LYS A 268 10.11 -24.29 7.51
CA LYS A 268 8.80 -23.73 7.84
C LYS A 268 8.47 -23.81 9.34
N HIS A 269 9.15 -24.67 10.10
CA HIS A 269 8.90 -24.93 11.53
C HIS A 269 9.96 -24.37 12.49
N ASN A 270 11.18 -24.04 12.01
CA ASN A 270 12.21 -23.41 12.83
C ASN A 270 12.14 -21.89 12.65
N VAL A 271 11.26 -21.26 13.41
CA VAL A 271 11.37 -19.83 13.70
C VAL A 271 12.70 -19.68 14.46
N TYR A 272 13.71 -19.09 13.79
CA TYR A 272 14.92 -18.69 14.51
C TYR A 272 14.49 -17.82 15.68
N LYS A 273 14.77 -18.21 16.92
CA LYS A 273 14.41 -17.41 18.12
C LYS A 273 14.84 -15.95 17.99
N LYS A 274 15.93 -15.70 17.25
CA LYS A 274 16.47 -14.37 16.94
C LYS A 274 15.57 -13.56 15.96
N TYR A 275 14.81 -14.23 15.07
CA TYR A 275 14.01 -13.57 14.03
C TYR A 275 12.53 -14.03 14.09
N PRO A 276 11.71 -13.44 14.98
CA PRO A 276 10.30 -13.82 15.14
C PRO A 276 9.43 -13.47 13.91
N TYR A 277 9.93 -12.59 13.04
CA TYR A 277 9.35 -12.21 11.75
C TYR A 277 10.41 -12.33 10.65
N GLN A 278 9.98 -12.25 9.37
CA GLN A 278 10.97 -12.12 8.28
C GLN A 278 11.85 -10.88 8.51
N ALA A 279 13.17 -11.07 8.53
CA ALA A 279 14.14 -9.99 8.69
C ALA A 279 14.20 -9.13 7.42
N LEU A 280 13.12 -8.40 7.16
CA LEU A 280 12.90 -7.53 6.00
C LEU A 280 12.25 -6.22 6.46
N CYS A 281 12.84 -5.10 6.08
CA CYS A 281 12.37 -3.77 6.44
C CYS A 281 12.46 -2.80 5.25
N SER A 282 11.36 -2.13 4.92
CA SER A 282 11.31 -0.99 3.99
C SER A 282 11.88 0.23 4.69
N TYR A 283 13.20 0.37 4.72
CA TYR A 283 13.85 1.35 5.59
C TYR A 283 13.91 2.77 5.02
N LYS A 284 13.91 2.92 3.68
CA LYS A 284 14.03 4.23 3.03
C LYS A 284 13.17 4.33 1.77
N ILE A 285 12.61 5.50 1.55
CA ILE A 285 12.00 5.93 0.30
C ILE A 285 12.65 7.22 -0.17
N THR A 286 12.80 7.38 -1.49
CA THR A 286 13.27 8.63 -2.10
C THR A 286 12.27 9.06 -3.15
N PHE A 287 11.99 10.35 -3.18
CA PHE A 287 11.21 11.00 -4.21
C PHE A 287 12.20 11.61 -5.20
N ASP A 288 12.27 11.07 -6.41
CA ASP A 288 13.10 11.64 -7.47
C ASP A 288 12.55 12.99 -7.91
N THR A 289 13.27 13.72 -8.74
CA THR A 289 12.75 14.93 -9.39
C THR A 289 11.50 14.58 -10.17
N PHE A 290 10.38 15.22 -9.83
CA PHE A 290 9.12 14.97 -10.50
C PHE A 290 9.12 15.60 -11.90
N LYS A 291 8.69 14.82 -12.88
CA LYS A 291 8.68 15.22 -14.30
C LYS A 291 7.55 16.18 -14.64
N GLU A 292 6.43 16.08 -13.92
CA GLU A 292 5.23 16.87 -14.15
C GLU A 292 4.85 17.61 -12.88
N PRO A 293 4.53 18.94 -12.98
CA PRO A 293 4.07 19.74 -11.84
C PRO A 293 2.86 19.10 -11.14
N SER A 294 2.85 19.14 -9.83
CA SER A 294 1.79 18.53 -9.02
C SER A 294 1.68 19.16 -7.63
N LEU A 295 0.58 18.92 -6.94
CA LEU A 295 0.38 19.32 -5.55
C LEU A 295 1.50 18.84 -4.60
N LEU A 296 2.24 17.78 -4.98
CA LEU A 296 3.27 17.16 -4.15
C LEU A 296 4.71 17.50 -4.58
N ASP A 297 4.91 18.52 -5.41
CA ASP A 297 6.25 18.89 -5.92
C ASP A 297 7.26 19.23 -4.83
N TYR A 298 6.79 19.70 -3.68
CA TYR A 298 7.63 19.95 -2.50
C TYR A 298 8.29 18.70 -1.90
N LEU A 299 7.85 17.50 -2.34
CA LEU A 299 8.48 16.22 -1.99
C LEU A 299 9.61 15.84 -2.95
N SER A 300 9.73 16.52 -4.10
CA SER A 300 10.77 16.24 -5.09
C SER A 300 12.15 16.32 -4.46
N ASN A 301 13.01 15.35 -4.75
CA ASN A 301 14.37 15.22 -4.21
C ASN A 301 14.45 15.02 -2.68
N ARG A 302 13.34 14.72 -2.02
CA ARG A 302 13.34 14.39 -0.58
C ARG A 302 13.48 12.89 -0.36
N GLU A 303 14.09 12.54 0.76
CA GLU A 303 14.14 11.18 1.25
C GLU A 303 13.61 11.07 2.68
N PHE A 304 13.07 9.91 3.00
CA PHE A 304 12.58 9.58 4.32
C PHE A 304 13.06 8.19 4.69
N GLN A 305 13.50 8.02 5.94
CA GLN A 305 13.98 6.74 6.44
C GLN A 305 13.47 6.43 7.85
N THR A 306 13.42 5.15 8.20
CA THR A 306 13.10 4.70 9.55
C THR A 306 14.22 5.10 10.50
N LYS A 307 13.89 5.25 11.79
CA LYS A 307 14.89 5.57 12.82
C LYS A 307 15.70 4.35 13.24
N LYS A 308 15.13 3.16 13.12
CA LYS A 308 15.76 1.89 13.50
C LYS A 308 15.20 0.72 12.71
N ILE A 309 15.91 -0.37 12.67
CA ILE A 309 15.49 -1.64 12.08
C ILE A 309 15.55 -2.71 13.15
N TRP A 310 14.44 -3.38 13.43
CA TRP A 310 14.27 -4.28 14.58
C TRP A 310 15.25 -5.46 14.63
N PHE A 311 15.86 -5.84 13.53
CA PHE A 311 16.82 -6.94 13.42
C PHE A 311 18.27 -6.48 13.28
N LEU A 312 18.53 -5.18 13.33
CA LEU A 312 19.88 -4.60 13.30
C LEU A 312 20.16 -3.88 14.59
N ASP A 313 21.44 -3.85 14.97
CA ASP A 313 21.92 -2.97 16.01
C ASP A 313 21.76 -1.51 15.61
N ASP A 314 21.34 -0.64 16.55
CA ASP A 314 21.02 0.76 16.28
C ASP A 314 22.26 1.56 15.83
N GLU A 315 23.44 1.29 16.38
CA GLU A 315 24.68 1.98 15.99
C GLU A 315 25.13 1.54 14.60
N PHE A 316 25.07 0.23 14.36
CA PHE A 316 25.36 -0.31 13.04
C PHE A 316 24.40 0.24 11.99
N PHE A 317 23.09 0.31 12.29
CA PHE A 317 22.13 0.90 11.36
C PHE A 317 22.41 2.37 11.06
N LYS A 318 22.74 3.18 12.05
CA LYS A 318 23.13 4.59 11.86
C LYS A 318 24.33 4.74 10.93
N HIS A 319 25.29 3.83 10.99
CA HIS A 319 26.46 3.84 10.12
C HIS A 319 26.09 3.52 8.67
N ILE A 320 25.38 2.41 8.41
CA ILE A 320 25.07 1.95 7.05
C ILE A 320 23.94 2.73 6.38
N SER A 321 23.09 3.43 7.12
CA SER A 321 21.98 4.21 6.55
C SER A 321 22.45 5.49 5.85
N LYS A 322 23.68 5.92 6.11
CA LYS A 322 24.35 7.06 5.45
C LYS A 322 25.06 6.66 4.15
N MET A 323 25.29 5.38 3.91
CA MET A 323 25.81 4.82 2.66
C MET A 323 24.68 4.66 1.61
#